data_ec67fed0d651d7f029a93922d57fd2df
#
_entry.id   ec67fed0d651d7f029a93922d57fd2df
#
_cell.length_a   1.000
_cell.length_b   1.000
_cell.length_c   1.000
_cell.angle_alpha   90.00
_cell.angle_beta   90.00
_cell.angle_gamma   90.00
#
_symmetry.space_group_name_H-M   'P 1'
#
loop_
_entity.id
_entity.type
_entity.pdbx_description
1 polymer ?
#
loop_
_entity_poly.entity_id
_entity_poly.type
_entity_poly.pdbx_seq_one_letter_code
_entity_poly.pdbx_strand_id
1 'polypeptide(L)'
;LVQTSIEFVIGSAGCTDPNAGNYVPNAAIDDGSCIDNAQLDFDTEVTNTGSNHTVYIPADVIFPEGVDFNLEEDFLGAFYLSNGYPILGSDMVFDESINDGSFQVVIFGDDTSTPDPDGFYNGQEFIWAFQDSNSGNSLFLSPTYQNPTSSNSYLDDGIFAVESFDILYGLTGCMNSD
;
A
#
# COMPACT_ATOMS: atom_id res chain seq x y z
N LEU A 1 18.79 30.22 -41.01
CA LEU A 1 17.79 30.14 -39.92
C LEU A 1 17.90 28.76 -39.32
N VAL A 2 18.49 28.65 -38.09
CA VAL A 2 18.52 27.42 -37.33
C VAL A 2 17.18 27.36 -36.54
N GLN A 3 16.34 26.40 -36.88
CA GLN A 3 15.09 26.15 -36.19
C GLN A 3 15.41 25.25 -35.01
N THR A 4 15.51 25.84 -33.83
CA THR A 4 15.59 25.09 -32.56
C THR A 4 14.18 24.66 -32.17
N SER A 5 13.88 23.39 -32.35
CA SER A 5 12.69 22.78 -31.78
C SER A 5 12.92 22.60 -30.27
N ILE A 6 12.09 23.23 -29.46
CA ILE A 6 12.03 22.95 -28.02
C ILE A 6 11.14 21.72 -27.87
N GLU A 7 11.74 20.57 -27.56
CA GLU A 7 10.97 19.41 -27.14
C GLU A 7 10.52 19.65 -25.70
N PHE A 8 9.22 19.80 -25.49
CA PHE A 8 8.64 19.71 -24.15
C PHE A 8 8.56 18.24 -23.78
N VAL A 9 9.46 17.79 -22.93
CA VAL A 9 9.29 16.51 -22.25
C VAL A 9 8.21 16.72 -21.20
N ILE A 10 7.01 16.25 -21.48
CA ILE A 10 5.94 16.14 -20.47
C ILE A 10 6.30 14.91 -19.65
N GLY A 11 7.10 15.11 -18.62
CA GLY A 11 7.36 14.05 -17.63
C GLY A 11 6.14 13.87 -16.73
N SER A 12 5.91 12.64 -16.27
CA SER A 12 4.94 12.37 -15.22
C SER A 12 5.36 13.07 -13.92
N ALA A 13 4.40 13.55 -13.16
CA ALA A 13 4.60 13.95 -11.77
C ALA A 13 4.56 12.71 -10.87
N GLY A 14 5.32 12.73 -9.79
CA GLY A 14 5.43 11.64 -8.82
C GLY A 14 6.65 11.84 -7.92
N CYS A 15 6.80 10.97 -6.93
CA CYS A 15 7.97 10.99 -6.06
C CYS A 15 9.27 10.77 -6.84
N THR A 16 10.23 11.69 -6.72
CA THR A 16 11.54 11.63 -7.41
C THR A 16 12.68 11.19 -6.49
N ASP A 17 12.42 10.96 -5.20
CA ASP A 17 13.42 10.44 -4.27
C ASP A 17 13.56 8.91 -4.42
N PRO A 18 14.72 8.41 -4.87
CA PRO A 18 14.93 6.97 -5.05
C PRO A 18 14.94 6.17 -3.74
N ASN A 19 14.99 6.84 -2.58
CA ASN A 19 14.91 6.19 -1.27
C ASN A 19 13.47 6.14 -0.73
N ALA A 20 12.54 6.85 -1.36
CA ALA A 20 11.14 6.81 -0.96
C ALA A 20 10.46 5.53 -1.46
N GLY A 21 9.57 4.99 -0.64
CA GLY A 21 8.87 3.74 -0.94
C GLY A 21 7.95 3.81 -2.15
N ASN A 22 7.46 4.99 -2.48
CA ASN A 22 6.63 5.26 -3.65
C ASN A 22 7.38 5.99 -4.78
N TYR A 23 8.71 5.79 -4.87
CA TYR A 23 9.52 6.35 -5.95
C TYR A 23 8.98 6.00 -7.33
N VAL A 24 8.88 7.01 -8.19
CA VAL A 24 8.47 6.83 -9.59
C VAL A 24 9.69 7.07 -10.50
N PRO A 25 10.34 6.02 -11.03
CA PRO A 25 11.60 6.14 -11.78
C PRO A 25 11.57 7.07 -12.98
N ASN A 26 10.40 7.28 -13.56
CA ASN A 26 10.19 8.13 -14.74
C ASN A 26 9.51 9.48 -14.41
N ALA A 27 9.35 9.80 -13.13
CA ALA A 27 8.85 11.11 -12.73
C ALA A 27 9.89 12.16 -13.09
N ALA A 28 9.46 13.17 -13.85
CA ALA A 28 10.29 14.32 -14.21
C ALA A 28 10.07 15.51 -13.27
N ILE A 29 9.01 15.47 -12.49
CA ILE A 29 8.60 16.53 -11.55
C ILE A 29 8.24 15.87 -10.25
N ASP A 30 8.90 16.28 -9.17
CA ASP A 30 8.51 15.90 -7.81
C ASP A 30 7.20 16.62 -7.47
N ASP A 31 6.18 15.83 -7.14
CA ASP A 31 4.86 16.33 -6.73
C ASP A 31 4.69 16.42 -5.21
N GLY A 32 5.77 16.10 -4.46
CA GLY A 32 5.77 16.10 -3.00
C GLY A 32 5.11 14.88 -2.37
N SER A 33 4.82 13.85 -3.17
CA SER A 33 4.16 12.63 -2.70
C SER A 33 5.11 11.61 -2.08
N CYS A 34 6.42 11.90 -1.98
CA CYS A 34 7.40 10.95 -1.45
C CYS A 34 7.03 10.48 -0.03
N ILE A 35 7.00 9.16 0.15
CA ILE A 35 6.74 8.51 1.43
C ILE A 35 8.02 7.82 1.89
N ASP A 36 8.51 8.23 3.07
CA ASP A 36 9.63 7.55 3.72
C ASP A 36 9.13 6.28 4.43
N ASN A 37 9.79 5.15 4.22
CA ASN A 37 9.47 3.90 4.90
C ASN A 37 9.56 3.99 6.42
N ALA A 38 10.42 4.87 6.95
CA ALA A 38 10.50 5.14 8.38
C ALA A 38 9.23 5.79 8.95
N GLN A 39 8.30 6.22 8.10
CA GLN A 39 7.02 6.80 8.50
C GLN A 39 5.89 5.77 8.61
N LEU A 40 6.11 4.51 8.18
CA LEU A 40 5.12 3.47 8.33
C LEU A 40 5.12 2.97 9.77
N ASP A 41 3.98 3.10 10.42
CA ASP A 41 3.74 2.60 11.77
C ASP A 41 2.65 1.52 11.71
N PHE A 42 3.06 0.27 11.89
CA PHE A 42 2.17 -0.88 11.92
C PHE A 42 1.63 -1.18 13.33
N ASP A 43 2.17 -0.53 14.37
CA ASP A 43 1.79 -0.71 15.76
C ASP A 43 0.62 0.21 16.17
N THR A 44 0.20 1.12 15.30
CA THR A 44 -0.93 2.02 15.56
C THR A 44 -2.23 1.24 15.70
N GLU A 45 -2.95 1.44 16.82
CA GLU A 45 -4.31 0.91 16.97
C GLU A 45 -5.24 1.53 15.94
N VAL A 46 -5.89 0.68 15.16
CA VAL A 46 -6.85 1.11 14.13
C VAL A 46 -8.26 1.18 14.74
N THR A 47 -8.94 2.28 14.50
CA THR A 47 -10.30 2.49 15.01
C THR A 47 -11.32 1.78 14.11
N ASN A 48 -12.14 0.90 14.70
CA ASN A 48 -13.29 0.34 14.00
C ASN A 48 -14.42 1.38 13.98
N THR A 49 -14.60 2.01 12.85
CA THR A 49 -15.59 3.08 12.62
C THR A 49 -16.98 2.55 12.25
N GLY A 50 -17.11 1.22 12.05
CA GLY A 50 -18.35 0.59 11.61
C GLY A 50 -18.57 0.59 10.09
N SER A 51 -17.80 1.36 9.34
CA SER A 51 -17.73 1.36 7.87
C SER A 51 -16.46 0.63 7.45
N ASN A 52 -16.54 -0.35 6.56
CA ASN A 52 -15.37 -1.13 6.17
C ASN A 52 -15.38 -1.57 4.71
N HIS A 53 -14.17 -1.88 4.25
CA HIS A 53 -13.87 -2.55 3.01
C HIS A 53 -13.04 -3.79 3.33
N THR A 54 -13.45 -4.94 2.87
CA THR A 54 -12.73 -6.19 3.14
C THR A 54 -11.94 -6.62 1.91
N VAL A 55 -10.65 -6.86 2.11
CA VAL A 55 -9.79 -7.45 1.09
C VAL A 55 -9.40 -8.85 1.52
N TYR A 56 -9.84 -9.83 0.75
CA TYR A 56 -9.51 -11.23 0.96
C TYR A 56 -8.14 -11.56 0.35
N ILE A 57 -7.28 -12.16 1.13
CA ILE A 57 -5.95 -12.63 0.74
C ILE A 57 -5.99 -14.17 0.74
N PRO A 58 -6.07 -14.82 -0.43
CA PRO A 58 -6.10 -16.28 -0.49
C PRO A 58 -4.75 -16.89 -0.12
N ALA A 59 -4.77 -18.14 0.32
CA ALA A 59 -3.55 -18.87 0.73
C ALA A 59 -2.53 -19.05 -0.42
N ASP A 60 -2.98 -18.99 -1.65
CA ASP A 60 -2.15 -19.10 -2.87
C ASP A 60 -1.82 -17.74 -3.49
N VAL A 61 -2.02 -16.64 -2.75
CA VAL A 61 -1.63 -15.31 -3.21
C VAL A 61 -0.13 -15.28 -3.57
N ILE A 62 0.19 -14.62 -4.67
CA ILE A 62 1.58 -14.51 -5.14
C ILE A 62 2.19 -13.23 -4.58
N PHE A 63 3.23 -13.38 -3.76
CA PHE A 63 4.09 -12.27 -3.33
C PHE A 63 5.28 -12.11 -4.29
N PRO A 64 5.90 -10.92 -4.35
CA PRO A 64 7.08 -10.67 -5.17
C PRO A 64 8.24 -11.59 -4.79
N GLU A 65 9.14 -11.85 -5.77
CA GLU A 65 10.37 -12.59 -5.51
C GLU A 65 11.19 -11.95 -4.38
N GLY A 66 11.56 -12.75 -3.38
CA GLY A 66 12.31 -12.30 -2.20
C GLY A 66 11.44 -11.85 -1.03
N VAL A 67 10.12 -11.85 -1.17
CA VAL A 67 9.17 -11.66 -0.06
C VAL A 67 8.71 -13.04 0.40
N ASP A 68 9.18 -13.47 1.57
CA ASP A 68 8.74 -14.71 2.24
C ASP A 68 7.77 -14.30 3.37
N PHE A 69 6.50 -14.14 3.01
CA PHE A 69 5.47 -13.67 3.93
C PHE A 69 5.09 -14.78 4.91
N ASN A 70 5.33 -14.52 6.19
CA ASN A 70 4.90 -15.38 7.28
C ASN A 70 3.68 -14.78 7.98
N LEU A 71 2.55 -15.40 7.77
CA LEU A 71 1.24 -14.96 8.28
C LEU A 71 1.18 -14.77 9.81
N GLU A 72 1.97 -15.55 10.57
CA GLU A 72 1.96 -15.52 12.04
C GLU A 72 2.86 -14.43 12.63
N GLU A 73 3.79 -13.90 11.82
CA GLU A 73 4.83 -13.00 12.32
C GLU A 73 4.84 -11.65 11.61
N ASP A 74 4.53 -11.62 10.29
CA ASP A 74 4.65 -10.43 9.46
C ASP A 74 3.36 -9.62 9.41
N PHE A 75 3.49 -8.36 8.96
CA PHE A 75 2.37 -7.45 8.83
C PHE A 75 2.12 -7.07 7.37
N LEU A 76 0.85 -7.11 6.97
CA LEU A 76 0.38 -6.58 5.71
C LEU A 76 -0.75 -5.57 6.01
N GLY A 77 -0.59 -4.33 5.59
CA GLY A 77 -1.55 -3.29 5.90
C GLY A 77 -1.83 -2.34 4.74
N ALA A 78 -2.99 -1.72 4.79
CA ALA A 78 -3.38 -0.62 3.93
C ALA A 78 -3.33 0.70 4.71
N PHE A 79 -2.62 1.68 4.16
CA PHE A 79 -2.43 3.01 4.72
C PHE A 79 -3.14 4.04 3.85
N TYR A 80 -3.60 5.12 4.48
CA TYR A 80 -4.06 6.34 3.80
C TYR A 80 -3.18 7.52 4.15
N LEU A 81 -3.18 8.57 3.30
CA LEU A 81 -2.46 9.79 3.60
C LEU A 81 -3.35 10.77 4.35
N SER A 82 -2.89 11.21 5.52
CA SER A 82 -3.44 12.33 6.26
C SER A 82 -2.37 13.39 6.44
N ASN A 83 -2.59 14.58 5.89
CA ASN A 83 -1.62 15.69 5.92
C ASN A 83 -0.21 15.33 5.39
N GLY A 84 -0.14 14.39 4.43
CA GLY A 84 1.11 13.91 3.85
C GLY A 84 1.79 12.78 4.62
N TYR A 85 1.20 12.32 5.73
CA TYR A 85 1.72 11.19 6.51
C TYR A 85 0.89 9.93 6.26
N PRO A 86 1.53 8.75 6.09
CA PRO A 86 0.84 7.48 5.99
C PRO A 86 0.30 7.08 7.37
N ILE A 87 -0.99 6.81 7.42
CA ILE A 87 -1.70 6.35 8.63
C ILE A 87 -2.24 4.96 8.32
N LEU A 88 -1.98 4.00 9.22
CA LEU A 88 -2.55 2.66 9.11
C LEU A 88 -4.07 2.74 9.29
N GLY A 89 -4.81 2.24 8.30
CA GLY A 89 -6.27 2.25 8.32
C GLY A 89 -6.87 0.85 8.16
N SER A 90 -6.09 -0.20 8.41
CA SER A 90 -6.52 -1.57 8.24
C SER A 90 -6.02 -2.49 9.35
N ASP A 91 -6.73 -3.60 9.55
CA ASP A 91 -6.36 -4.66 10.48
C ASP A 91 -6.36 -6.01 9.75
N MET A 92 -5.45 -6.90 10.13
CA MET A 92 -5.39 -8.26 9.62
C MET A 92 -6.30 -9.16 10.48
N VAL A 93 -7.25 -9.83 9.84
CA VAL A 93 -8.21 -10.68 10.52
C VAL A 93 -8.07 -12.12 10.03
N PHE A 94 -7.84 -13.02 10.98
CA PHE A 94 -7.74 -14.46 10.74
C PHE A 94 -9.04 -15.13 11.19
N ASP A 95 -9.56 -16.00 10.33
CA ASP A 95 -10.62 -16.91 10.73
C ASP A 95 -9.99 -18.28 11.03
N GLU A 96 -9.77 -18.55 12.31
CA GLU A 96 -9.20 -19.85 12.78
C GLU A 96 -10.02 -21.07 12.36
N SER A 97 -11.30 -20.87 11.95
CA SER A 97 -12.13 -21.94 11.42
C SER A 97 -11.80 -22.31 9.98
N ILE A 98 -11.13 -21.41 9.24
CA ILE A 98 -10.66 -21.58 7.86
C ILE A 98 -9.15 -21.85 7.95
N ASN A 99 -8.77 -23.11 8.14
CA ASN A 99 -7.37 -23.49 8.28
C ASN A 99 -6.73 -23.80 6.90
N ASP A 100 -6.89 -22.90 5.95
CA ASP A 100 -6.31 -23.02 4.61
C ASP A 100 -5.16 -22.03 4.34
N GLY A 101 -4.83 -21.17 5.33
CA GLY A 101 -3.78 -20.15 5.21
C GLY A 101 -4.25 -18.84 4.57
N SER A 102 -5.54 -18.70 4.28
CA SER A 102 -6.11 -17.43 3.83
C SER A 102 -6.42 -16.50 5.01
N PHE A 103 -6.47 -15.20 4.72
CA PHE A 103 -6.83 -14.19 5.72
C PHE A 103 -7.52 -12.99 5.07
N GLN A 104 -7.95 -12.05 5.89
CA GLN A 104 -8.60 -10.84 5.45
C GLN A 104 -7.83 -9.62 5.96
N VAL A 105 -7.76 -8.58 5.15
CA VAL A 105 -7.39 -7.24 5.58
C VAL A 105 -8.66 -6.42 5.59
N VAL A 106 -9.10 -6.02 6.79
CA VAL A 106 -10.27 -5.18 6.98
C VAL A 106 -9.80 -3.73 7.04
N ILE A 107 -10.28 -2.92 6.11
CA ILE A 107 -9.91 -1.53 5.93
C ILE A 107 -11.07 -0.67 6.40
N PHE A 108 -10.83 0.25 7.33
CA PHE A 108 -11.89 1.05 7.94
C PHE A 108 -12.05 2.40 7.26
N GLY A 109 -13.32 2.76 7.05
CA GLY A 109 -13.69 4.06 6.51
C GLY A 109 -13.70 5.16 7.57
N ASP A 110 -13.70 6.41 7.12
CA ASP A 110 -13.78 7.57 7.97
C ASP A 110 -15.14 7.69 8.65
N ASP A 111 -15.17 7.93 9.96
CA ASP A 111 -16.37 8.32 10.67
C ASP A 111 -16.58 9.84 10.52
N THR A 112 -17.45 10.21 9.60
CA THR A 112 -17.75 11.63 9.33
C THR A 112 -18.35 12.41 10.51
N SER A 113 -18.63 11.73 11.63
CA SER A 113 -19.05 12.38 12.86
C SER A 113 -17.90 12.91 13.71
N THR A 114 -16.67 12.47 13.43
CA THR A 114 -15.44 12.99 14.07
C THR A 114 -14.85 14.15 13.27
N PRO A 115 -14.18 15.13 13.93
CA PRO A 115 -13.64 16.30 13.22
C PRO A 115 -12.35 15.99 12.44
N ASP A 116 -11.62 14.94 12.84
CA ASP A 116 -10.35 14.53 12.21
C ASP A 116 -10.57 13.20 11.48
N PRO A 117 -9.95 13.00 10.30
CA PRO A 117 -10.03 11.74 9.58
C PRO A 117 -9.48 10.59 10.42
N ASP A 118 -10.29 9.56 10.64
CA ASP A 118 -9.93 8.34 11.38
C ASP A 118 -10.02 7.06 10.54
N GLY A 119 -10.14 7.22 9.21
CA GLY A 119 -10.19 6.15 8.24
C GLY A 119 -10.16 6.65 6.79
N PHE A 120 -10.50 5.76 5.88
CA PHE A 120 -10.49 6.03 4.45
C PHE A 120 -11.77 6.71 3.97
N TYR A 121 -11.64 7.64 3.03
CA TYR A 121 -12.77 8.18 2.27
C TYR A 121 -13.08 7.31 1.05
N ASN A 122 -14.34 7.27 0.64
CA ASN A 122 -14.73 6.59 -0.61
C ASN A 122 -13.91 7.11 -1.81
N GLY A 123 -13.27 6.19 -2.54
CA GLY A 123 -12.41 6.47 -3.67
C GLY A 123 -10.96 6.81 -3.30
N GLN A 124 -10.62 6.87 -2.02
CA GLN A 124 -9.23 7.06 -1.60
C GLN A 124 -8.39 5.81 -1.88
N GLU A 125 -7.23 6.00 -2.51
CA GLU A 125 -6.34 4.90 -2.88
C GLU A 125 -5.69 4.28 -1.64
N PHE A 126 -5.52 2.95 -1.69
CA PHE A 126 -4.76 2.20 -0.72
C PHE A 126 -3.27 2.30 -1.00
N ILE A 127 -2.50 2.56 0.04
CA ILE A 127 -1.06 2.38 0.05
C ILE A 127 -0.80 1.07 0.77
N TRP A 128 -0.53 0.01 0.01
CA TRP A 128 -0.22 -1.28 0.59
C TRP A 128 1.23 -1.34 1.04
N ALA A 129 1.44 -1.84 2.24
CA ALA A 129 2.77 -2.08 2.75
C ALA A 129 2.85 -3.40 3.52
N PHE A 130 3.98 -4.04 3.37
CA PHE A 130 4.39 -5.24 4.08
C PHE A 130 5.54 -4.91 5.02
N GLN A 131 5.56 -5.49 6.22
CA GLN A 131 6.69 -5.43 7.13
C GLN A 131 7.11 -6.83 7.53
N ASP A 132 8.37 -7.16 7.28
CA ASP A 132 9.04 -8.35 7.79
C ASP A 132 9.40 -8.12 9.28
N SER A 133 8.79 -8.89 10.15
CA SER A 133 8.96 -8.77 11.60
C SER A 133 10.39 -9.09 12.06
N ASN A 134 11.10 -9.95 11.33
CA ASN A 134 12.45 -10.37 11.69
C ASN A 134 13.49 -9.30 11.42
N SER A 135 13.35 -8.56 10.31
CA SER A 135 14.27 -7.49 9.92
C SER A 135 13.78 -6.10 10.27
N GLY A 136 12.48 -5.93 10.46
CA GLY A 136 11.82 -4.64 10.60
C GLY A 136 11.77 -3.84 9.28
N ASN A 137 12.14 -4.47 8.15
CA ASN A 137 12.10 -3.82 6.85
C ASN A 137 10.68 -3.78 6.32
N SER A 138 10.31 -2.66 5.72
CA SER A 138 9.01 -2.49 5.08
C SER A 138 9.16 -2.36 3.57
N LEU A 139 8.19 -2.90 2.83
CA LEU A 139 8.08 -2.81 1.38
C LEU A 139 6.71 -2.29 1.00
N PHE A 140 6.67 -1.38 0.01
CA PHE A 140 5.40 -0.99 -0.60
C PHE A 140 5.02 -1.98 -1.69
N LEU A 141 3.74 -2.33 -1.71
CA LEU A 141 3.20 -3.33 -2.60
C LEU A 141 2.12 -2.75 -3.53
N SER A 142 2.02 -3.29 -4.72
CA SER A 142 0.97 -3.00 -5.68
C SER A 142 0.14 -4.26 -5.91
N PRO A 143 -1.15 -4.29 -5.54
CA PRO A 143 -1.98 -5.47 -5.72
C PRO A 143 -2.48 -5.60 -7.15
N THR A 144 -2.59 -6.84 -7.61
CA THR A 144 -3.46 -7.23 -8.71
C THR A 144 -4.67 -7.95 -8.12
N TYR A 145 -5.87 -7.50 -8.46
CA TYR A 145 -7.10 -8.08 -7.96
C TYR A 145 -7.64 -9.15 -8.90
N GLN A 146 -8.24 -10.21 -8.33
CA GLN A 146 -8.85 -11.30 -9.10
C GLN A 146 -9.99 -10.81 -10.02
N ASN A 147 -10.72 -9.77 -9.58
CA ASN A 147 -11.71 -9.14 -10.43
C ASN A 147 -11.10 -7.87 -11.08
N PRO A 148 -10.99 -7.82 -12.42
CA PRO A 148 -10.37 -6.69 -13.12
C PRO A 148 -11.18 -5.38 -13.02
N THR A 149 -12.40 -5.40 -12.47
CA THR A 149 -13.17 -4.20 -12.16
C THR A 149 -12.93 -3.65 -10.76
N SER A 150 -12.22 -4.41 -9.90
CA SER A 150 -11.78 -3.91 -8.60
C SER A 150 -10.75 -2.80 -8.78
N SER A 151 -10.82 -1.78 -7.94
CA SER A 151 -9.87 -0.68 -7.93
C SER A 151 -9.05 -0.71 -6.62
N ASN A 152 -7.82 -0.21 -6.68
CA ASN A 152 -6.97 -0.06 -5.49
C ASN A 152 -7.43 1.14 -4.65
N SER A 153 -8.74 1.15 -4.29
CA SER A 153 -9.33 2.26 -3.54
C SER A 153 -10.46 1.81 -2.64
N TYR A 154 -10.65 2.56 -1.57
CA TYR A 154 -11.70 2.32 -0.60
C TYR A 154 -13.10 2.48 -1.22
N LEU A 155 -13.94 1.52 -0.93
CA LEU A 155 -15.37 1.54 -1.22
C LEU A 155 -16.09 1.00 0.01
N ASP A 156 -17.01 1.77 0.56
CA ASP A 156 -17.84 1.34 1.69
C ASP A 156 -18.59 0.04 1.36
N ASP A 157 -18.56 -0.93 2.27
CA ASP A 157 -19.04 -2.31 2.06
C ASP A 157 -18.38 -3.05 0.87
N GLY A 158 -17.21 -2.57 0.39
CA GLY A 158 -16.46 -3.22 -0.68
C GLY A 158 -15.90 -4.57 -0.25
N ILE A 159 -15.90 -5.55 -1.18
CA ILE A 159 -15.26 -6.85 -0.98
C ILE A 159 -14.44 -7.17 -2.22
N PHE A 160 -13.13 -7.24 -2.07
CA PHE A 160 -12.20 -7.60 -3.13
C PHE A 160 -11.36 -8.80 -2.73
N ALA A 161 -10.73 -9.44 -3.72
CA ALA A 161 -9.77 -10.49 -3.50
C ALA A 161 -8.51 -10.20 -4.32
N VAL A 162 -7.35 -10.37 -3.69
CA VAL A 162 -6.04 -10.18 -4.34
C VAL A 162 -5.65 -11.47 -5.06
N GLU A 163 -5.06 -11.36 -6.24
CA GLU A 163 -4.43 -12.43 -6.98
C GLU A 163 -2.92 -12.46 -6.72
N SER A 164 -2.29 -11.28 -6.76
CA SER A 164 -0.85 -11.13 -6.55
C SER A 164 -0.50 -9.73 -6.03
N PHE A 165 0.68 -9.64 -5.44
CA PHE A 165 1.35 -8.39 -5.16
C PHE A 165 2.64 -8.28 -5.96
N ASP A 166 2.93 -7.08 -6.45
CA ASP A 166 4.23 -6.69 -6.99
C ASP A 166 4.87 -5.66 -6.07
N ILE A 167 6.21 -5.54 -6.10
CA ILE A 167 6.88 -4.44 -5.39
C ILE A 167 6.54 -3.13 -6.10
N LEU A 168 5.96 -2.20 -5.37
CA LEU A 168 5.84 -0.83 -5.84
C LEU A 168 7.23 -0.20 -5.76
N TYR A 169 7.86 0.05 -6.93
CA TYR A 169 9.27 0.42 -7.06
C TYR A 169 9.68 1.55 -6.12
N GLY A 170 10.70 1.30 -5.32
CA GLY A 170 11.29 2.27 -4.41
C GLY A 170 12.38 1.72 -3.49
N LEU A 171 12.56 0.42 -3.37
CA LEU A 171 13.62 -0.15 -2.53
C LEU A 171 14.34 -1.33 -3.19
N THR A 172 15.22 -1.02 -4.14
CA THR A 172 16.47 -1.77 -4.21
C THR A 172 17.43 -1.09 -3.22
N GLY A 173 17.19 -1.26 -1.93
CA GLY A 173 18.24 -1.11 -0.93
C GLY A 173 19.34 -2.06 -1.35
N CYS A 174 20.56 -1.53 -1.48
CA CYS A 174 21.75 -2.24 -1.89
C CYS A 174 21.81 -3.62 -1.23
N MET A 175 21.51 -4.66 -1.96
CA MET A 175 22.04 -5.97 -1.67
C MET A 175 23.54 -5.85 -1.89
N ASN A 176 24.29 -5.59 -0.81
CA ASN A 176 25.72 -5.76 -0.84
C ASN A 176 26.01 -7.21 -1.20
N SER A 177 26.35 -7.43 -2.46
CA SER A 177 27.02 -8.64 -2.88
C SER A 177 28.48 -8.54 -2.42
N ASP A 178 28.78 -9.12 -1.29
CA ASP A 178 30.15 -9.55 -0.96
C ASP A 178 30.39 -10.97 -1.50
#